data_7a0f4bd347abab6ce5b140f83e46a767
#
_entry.id   7a0f4bd347abab6ce5b140f83e46a767
#
_cell.length_a   1.000
_cell.length_b   1.000
_cell.length_c   1.000
_cell.angle_alpha   90.00
_cell.angle_beta   90.00
_cell.angle_gamma   90.00
#
_symmetry.space_group_name_H-M   'P 1'
#
loop_
_entity.id
_entity.type
_entity.pdbx_description
1 polymer ?
#
loop_
_entity_poly.entity_id
_entity_poly.type
_entity_poly.pdbx_seq_one_letter_code
_entity_poly.pdbx_strand_id
1 'polypeptide(L)' 'VELSEDQIDELNKVLQTIHCGEWVRIVYYNKQRYTELIGAVDMISAQMQIISVQGIDIPFRSIKELNLYDMTI' A
#
# COMPACT_ATOMS: atom_id res chain seq x y z
N VAL A 1 -5.96 1.08 -14.60
CA VAL A 1 -4.57 1.19 -15.07
C VAL A 1 -3.76 0.05 -14.48
N GLU A 2 -3.17 -0.73 -15.35
CA GLU A 2 -2.33 -1.83 -14.88
C GLU A 2 -0.91 -1.34 -14.64
N LEU A 3 -0.33 -1.78 -13.54
CA LEU A 3 1.05 -1.49 -13.23
C LEU A 3 1.96 -2.39 -14.10
N SER A 4 3.12 -1.85 -14.49
CA SER A 4 4.11 -2.66 -15.18
C SER A 4 4.70 -3.67 -14.19
N GLU A 5 5.35 -4.71 -14.72
CA GLU A 5 5.99 -5.72 -13.87
C GLU A 5 7.06 -5.09 -12.98
N ASP A 6 7.78 -4.11 -13.50
CA ASP A 6 8.81 -3.41 -12.72
C ASP A 6 8.20 -2.69 -11.52
N GLN A 7 7.05 -2.04 -11.73
CA GLN A 7 6.36 -1.35 -10.64
C GLN A 7 5.86 -2.32 -9.59
N ILE A 8 5.35 -3.48 -10.02
CA ILE A 8 4.88 -4.51 -9.10
C ILE A 8 6.05 -5.06 -8.30
N ASP A 9 7.19 -5.28 -8.92
CA ASP A 9 8.37 -5.79 -8.23
C ASP A 9 8.87 -4.79 -7.18
N GLU A 10 8.91 -3.51 -7.52
CA GLU A 10 9.30 -2.49 -6.56
C GLU A 10 8.33 -2.43 -5.39
N LEU A 11 7.04 -2.51 -5.67
CA LEU A 11 6.03 -2.51 -4.64
C LEU A 11 6.18 -3.72 -3.72
N ASN A 12 6.44 -4.89 -4.28
CA ASN A 12 6.65 -6.09 -3.50
C ASN A 12 7.86 -5.96 -2.57
N LYS A 13 8.94 -5.34 -3.04
CA LYS A 13 10.11 -5.11 -2.20
C LYS A 13 9.79 -4.21 -1.02
N VAL A 14 9.05 -3.13 -1.26
CA VAL A 14 8.63 -2.21 -0.20
C VAL A 14 7.73 -2.95 0.78
N LEU A 15 6.78 -3.74 0.28
CA LEU A 15 5.85 -4.47 1.14
C LEU A 15 6.55 -5.50 2.02
N GLN A 16 7.66 -6.07 1.55
CA GLN A 16 8.42 -7.03 2.35
C GLN A 16 9.13 -6.37 3.53
N THR A 17 9.35 -5.07 3.48
CA THR A 17 10.00 -4.34 4.56
C THR A 17 9.02 -3.74 5.55
N ILE A 18 7.73 -3.76 5.23
CA ILE A 18 6.70 -3.18 6.08
C ILE A 18 6.11 -4.26 6.96
N HIS A 19 5.98 -3.95 8.24
CA HIS A 19 5.38 -4.86 9.22
C HIS A 19 4.04 -4.33 9.69
N CYS A 20 3.18 -5.24 10.13
CA CYS A 20 1.88 -4.84 10.68
C CYS A 20 2.10 -3.91 11.87
N GLY A 21 1.30 -2.85 11.93
CA GLY A 21 1.43 -1.83 12.97
C GLY A 21 2.26 -0.62 12.56
N GLU A 22 3.03 -0.72 11.49
CA GLU A 22 3.79 0.42 11.00
C GLU A 22 2.86 1.39 10.27
N TRP A 23 3.17 2.67 10.36
CA TRP A 23 2.41 3.70 9.66
C TRP A 23 2.94 3.88 8.25
N VAL A 24 2.01 3.96 7.31
CA VAL A 24 2.34 4.12 5.89
C VAL A 24 1.46 5.20 5.28
N ARG A 25 1.96 5.76 4.18
CA ARG A 25 1.19 6.64 3.33
C ARG A 25 1.00 5.93 2.00
N ILE A 26 -0.25 5.71 1.63
CA ILE A 26 -0.61 5.01 0.40
C ILE A 26 -1.42 5.94 -0.48
N VAL A 27 -1.01 6.04 -1.75
CA VAL A 27 -1.84 6.67 -2.78
C VAL A 27 -2.31 5.56 -3.70
N TYR A 28 -3.61 5.40 -3.81
CA TYR A 28 -4.20 4.32 -4.58
C TYR A 28 -5.37 4.83 -5.41
N TYR A 29 -5.71 4.06 -6.44
CA TYR A 29 -6.79 4.40 -7.34
C TYR A 29 -8.10 3.81 -6.83
N ASN A 30 -9.09 4.66 -6.60
CA ASN A 30 -10.38 4.25 -6.07
C ASN A 30 -11.49 5.06 -6.75
N LYS A 31 -12.44 4.37 -7.35
CA LYS A 31 -13.61 4.99 -7.97
C LYS A 31 -13.21 6.12 -8.92
N GLN A 32 -12.29 5.83 -9.83
CA GLN A 32 -11.84 6.75 -10.88
C GLN A 32 -11.08 7.97 -10.37
N ARG A 33 -10.53 7.90 -9.16
CA ARG A 33 -9.69 8.97 -8.61
C ARG A 33 -8.60 8.38 -7.74
N TYR A 34 -7.53 9.13 -7.57
CA TYR A 34 -6.49 8.75 -6.62
C TYR A 34 -6.86 9.24 -5.24
N THR A 35 -6.64 8.37 -4.27
CA THR A 35 -6.96 8.65 -2.86
C THR A 35 -5.71 8.42 -2.03
N GLU A 36 -5.43 9.35 -1.13
CA GLU A 36 -4.34 9.21 -0.17
C GLU A 36 -4.88 8.68 1.14
N LEU A 37 -4.21 7.66 1.69
CA LEU A 37 -4.56 7.10 2.98
C LEU A 37 -3.31 6.98 3.84
N ILE A 38 -3.35 7.54 5.03
CA ILE A 38 -2.27 7.46 6.00
C ILE A 38 -2.81 6.74 7.22
N GLY A 39 -2.11 5.69 7.64
CA GLY A 39 -2.54 4.94 8.80
C GLY A 39 -1.64 3.75 9.07
N ALA A 40 -1.97 3.04 10.14
CA ALA A 40 -1.23 1.84 10.51
C ALA A 40 -1.69 0.65 9.69
N VAL A 41 -0.72 -0.17 9.30
CA VAL A 41 -1.00 -1.39 8.53
C VAL A 41 -1.64 -2.42 9.44
N ASP A 42 -2.82 -2.90 9.06
CA ASP A 42 -3.52 -3.96 9.79
C ASP A 42 -3.07 -5.34 9.32
N MET A 43 -2.92 -5.51 7.99
CA MET A 43 -2.58 -6.80 7.42
C MET A 43 -1.98 -6.61 6.04
N ILE A 44 -1.05 -7.47 5.69
CA ILE A 44 -0.53 -7.56 4.32
C ILE A 44 -0.66 -9.01 3.89
N SER A 45 -1.33 -9.24 2.77
CA SER A 45 -1.46 -10.57 2.21
C SER A 45 -0.83 -10.64 0.84
N ALA A 46 0.33 -11.26 0.75
CA ALA A 46 0.99 -11.47 -0.54
C ALA A 46 0.19 -12.45 -1.40
N GLN A 47 -0.45 -13.40 -0.78
CA GLN A 47 -1.23 -14.41 -1.48
C GLN A 47 -2.46 -13.81 -2.16
N MET A 48 -3.15 -12.93 -1.47
CA MET A 48 -4.32 -12.24 -2.01
C MET A 48 -3.97 -10.94 -2.72
N GLN A 49 -2.73 -10.49 -2.58
CA GLN A 49 -2.22 -9.24 -3.15
C GLN A 49 -3.04 -8.04 -2.69
N ILE A 50 -3.29 -7.98 -1.40
CA ILE A 50 -3.94 -6.83 -0.76
C ILE A 50 -3.20 -6.41 0.48
N ILE A 51 -3.30 -5.12 0.78
CA ILE A 51 -2.84 -4.54 2.03
C ILE A 51 -4.03 -3.87 2.70
N SER A 52 -4.20 -4.10 3.99
CA SER A 52 -5.29 -3.48 4.76
C SER A 52 -4.69 -2.42 5.67
N VAL A 53 -5.20 -1.21 5.55
CA VAL A 53 -4.79 -0.08 6.37
C VAL A 53 -6.03 0.55 6.96
N GLN A 54 -6.09 0.62 8.27
CA GLN A 54 -7.24 1.17 9.01
C GLN A 54 -8.58 0.56 8.57
N GLY A 55 -8.58 -0.75 8.36
CA GLY A 55 -9.79 -1.47 7.97
C GLY A 55 -10.15 -1.36 6.51
N ILE A 56 -9.31 -0.72 5.70
CA ILE A 56 -9.56 -0.58 4.27
C ILE A 56 -8.65 -1.53 3.51
N ASP A 57 -9.23 -2.41 2.71
CA ASP A 57 -8.48 -3.37 1.90
C ASP A 57 -8.14 -2.73 0.57
N ILE A 58 -6.85 -2.69 0.24
CA ILE A 58 -6.36 -2.05 -0.97
C ILE A 58 -5.63 -3.10 -1.81
N PRO A 59 -6.12 -3.40 -3.03
CA PRO A 59 -5.40 -4.32 -3.90
C PRO A 59 -4.05 -3.73 -4.33
N PHE A 60 -3.03 -4.57 -4.41
CA PHE A 60 -1.70 -4.11 -4.81
C PHE A 60 -1.73 -3.40 -6.16
N ARG A 61 -2.53 -3.91 -7.09
CA ARG A 61 -2.62 -3.34 -8.44
C ARG A 61 -3.20 -1.93 -8.46
N SER A 62 -3.90 -1.54 -7.40
CA SER A 62 -4.48 -0.19 -7.30
C SER A 62 -3.54 0.82 -6.68
N ILE A 63 -2.44 0.38 -6.11
CA ILE A 63 -1.51 1.26 -5.41
C ILE A 63 -0.64 2.00 -6.41
N LYS A 64 -0.66 3.32 -6.34
CA LYS A 64 0.25 4.16 -7.12
C LYS A 64 1.54 4.43 -6.37
N GLU A 65 1.43 4.72 -5.08
CA GLU A 65 2.58 5.01 -4.23
C GLU A 65 2.38 4.39 -2.86
N LEU A 66 3.46 3.91 -2.28
CA LEU A 66 3.45 3.35 -0.94
C LEU A 66 4.77 3.70 -0.28
N ASN A 67 4.71 4.43 0.81
CA ASN A 67 5.89 4.85 1.56
C ASN A 67 5.64 4.71 3.04
N LEU A 68 6.69 4.46 3.79
CA LEU A 68 6.61 4.52 5.24
C LEU A 68 6.34 5.96 5.66
N TYR A 69 5.40 6.13 6.56
CA TYR A 69 5.06 7.45 7.09
C TYR A 69 5.82 7.68 8.38
N ASP A 70 6.69 8.66 8.37
CA ASP A 70 7.49 9.00 9.55
C ASP A 70 6.74 10.04 10.37
N MET A 71 6.32 9.64 11.55
CA MET A 71 5.61 10.53 12.47
C MET A 71 6.55 11.20 13.48
N THR A 72 7.85 11.02 13.30
CA THR A 72 8.83 11.67 14.18
C THR A 72 8.86 13.17 13.88
N ILE A 73 8.65 13.95 14.88
CA ILE A 73 8.67 15.40 14.76
C ILE A 73 10.04 15.92 15.11
#